data_47eb4b37326a3216717c8ff27971990e
#
_entry.id   47eb4b37326a3216717c8ff27971990e
#
_cell.length_a   1.000
_cell.length_b   1.000
_cell.length_c   1.000
_cell.angle_alpha   90.00
_cell.angle_beta   90.00
_cell.angle_gamma   90.00
#
_symmetry.space_group_name_H-M   'P 1'
#
loop_
_entity.id
_entity.type
_entity.pdbx_description
1 polymer ?
#
loop_
_entity_poly.entity_id
_entity_poly.type
_entity_poly.pdbx_seq_one_letter_code
_entity_poly.pdbx_strand_id
1 'polypeptide(L)'
;MKLESMLTTGEIMSGSLQDEIKQLKDEKNAIILAHNYQPKEIQEIADFLGDSLELCMKAAEIEDKDLVIFCGVDFMAETAYILNPDKKIVIPDLEAECPMAHMLPEDELLKAKEELKNADSSGLIKVSTFSSVFSILCSK
;
A
#
# COMPACT_ATOMS: atom_id res chain seq x y z
N MET A 1 -16.87 36.54 -3.67
CA MET A 1 -17.73 35.83 -4.61
C MET A 1 -17.89 34.43 -4.08
N LYS A 2 -19.12 34.07 -3.72
CA LYS A 2 -19.49 32.90 -2.90
C LYS A 2 -19.22 31.58 -3.64
N LEU A 3 -18.48 30.67 -2.98
CA LEU A 3 -18.45 29.24 -3.31
C LEU A 3 -19.38 28.49 -2.35
N GLU A 4 -20.64 28.77 -2.43
CA GLU A 4 -21.69 27.99 -1.79
C GLU A 4 -22.61 27.46 -2.88
N SER A 5 -22.86 26.17 -2.81
CA SER A 5 -23.84 25.39 -3.57
C SER A 5 -23.28 24.48 -4.66
N MET A 6 -22.74 23.35 -4.25
CA MET A 6 -22.86 22.07 -4.98
C MET A 6 -22.67 20.89 -4.01
N LEU A 7 -23.30 20.97 -2.86
CA LEU A 7 -23.69 19.77 -2.13
C LEU A 7 -25.12 19.45 -2.58
N THR A 8 -25.25 18.82 -3.72
CA THR A 8 -26.47 18.08 -4.05
C THR A 8 -26.61 16.99 -3.02
N THR A 9 -27.61 17.11 -2.20
CA THR A 9 -28.18 16.12 -1.31
C THR A 9 -28.43 14.85 -2.13
N GLY A 10 -27.42 13.96 -2.20
CA GLY A 10 -27.60 12.61 -2.70
C GLY A 10 -28.53 11.89 -1.75
N GLU A 11 -29.59 11.36 -2.26
CA GLU A 11 -30.51 10.47 -1.58
C GLU A 11 -29.70 9.44 -0.81
N ILE A 12 -29.96 9.36 0.50
CA ILE A 12 -29.42 8.31 1.38
C ILE A 12 -30.07 7.01 0.88
N MET A 13 -29.39 6.35 -0.07
CA MET A 13 -29.76 5.00 -0.46
C MET A 13 -29.49 4.11 0.74
N SER A 14 -30.48 3.30 1.13
CA SER A 14 -30.41 2.36 2.25
C SER A 14 -29.55 1.12 1.87
N GLY A 15 -28.36 1.36 1.37
CA GLY A 15 -27.34 0.34 1.10
C GLY A 15 -26.39 0.23 2.29
N SER A 16 -25.75 -0.91 2.42
CA SER A 16 -24.66 -1.05 3.37
C SER A 16 -23.47 -0.17 2.94
N LEU A 17 -22.61 0.24 3.87
CA LEU A 17 -21.37 0.97 3.56
C LEU A 17 -20.54 0.27 2.46
N GLN A 18 -20.58 -1.06 2.45
CA GLN A 18 -19.91 -1.86 1.42
C GLN A 18 -20.52 -1.65 0.03
N ASP A 19 -21.83 -1.48 -0.07
CA ASP A 19 -22.50 -1.22 -1.36
C ASP A 19 -22.15 0.18 -1.87
N GLU A 20 -22.07 1.16 -0.97
CA GLU A 20 -21.63 2.51 -1.31
C GLU A 20 -20.17 2.53 -1.81
N ILE A 21 -19.27 1.82 -1.13
CA ILE A 21 -17.87 1.68 -1.56
C ILE A 21 -17.77 1.03 -2.94
N LYS A 22 -18.55 -0.02 -3.19
CA LYS A 22 -18.59 -0.69 -4.50
C LYS A 22 -19.06 0.25 -5.61
N GLN A 23 -20.10 1.03 -5.36
CA GLN A 23 -20.59 2.01 -6.33
C GLN A 23 -19.52 3.08 -6.60
N LEU A 24 -18.90 3.67 -5.58
CA LEU A 24 -17.85 4.66 -5.73
C LEU A 24 -16.63 4.10 -6.49
N LYS A 25 -16.27 2.83 -6.21
CA LYS A 25 -15.20 2.14 -6.92
C LYS A 25 -15.47 2.09 -8.42
N ASP A 26 -16.68 1.72 -8.82
CA ASP A 26 -17.08 1.65 -10.24
C ASP A 26 -17.11 3.05 -10.88
N GLU A 27 -17.67 4.05 -10.19
CA GLU A 27 -17.71 5.44 -10.66
C GLU A 27 -16.32 6.06 -10.86
N LYS A 28 -15.34 5.67 -10.04
CA LYS A 28 -13.95 6.17 -10.10
C LYS A 28 -13.03 5.32 -10.96
N ASN A 29 -13.55 4.29 -11.61
CA ASN A 29 -12.75 3.28 -12.30
C ASN A 29 -11.59 2.78 -11.43
N ALA A 30 -11.90 2.46 -10.16
CA ALA A 30 -10.93 2.08 -9.15
C ALA A 30 -10.86 0.58 -8.95
N ILE A 31 -9.72 0.12 -8.41
CA ILE A 31 -9.52 -1.24 -7.91
C ILE A 31 -9.03 -1.18 -6.47
N ILE A 32 -9.49 -2.09 -5.63
CA ILE A 32 -9.08 -2.21 -4.23
C ILE A 32 -8.17 -3.43 -4.08
N LEU A 33 -6.93 -3.18 -3.69
CA LEU A 33 -5.95 -4.20 -3.33
C LEU A 33 -5.80 -4.20 -1.82
N ALA A 34 -6.00 -5.34 -1.16
CA ALA A 34 -5.91 -5.42 0.29
C ALA A 34 -4.95 -6.50 0.77
N HIS A 35 -4.16 -6.16 1.78
CA HIS A 35 -3.25 -7.11 2.40
C HIS A 35 -4.00 -8.12 3.27
N ASN A 36 -3.51 -9.34 3.31
CA ASN A 36 -4.12 -10.48 4.02
C ASN A 36 -4.38 -10.26 5.52
N TYR A 37 -3.69 -9.30 6.16
CA TYR A 37 -3.93 -8.97 7.57
C TYR A 37 -5.03 -7.93 7.81
N GLN A 38 -5.60 -7.37 6.74
CA GLN A 38 -6.70 -6.41 6.90
C GLN A 38 -7.92 -7.06 7.55
N PRO A 39 -8.76 -6.27 8.27
CA PRO A 39 -10.02 -6.76 8.82
C PRO A 39 -10.90 -7.39 7.75
N LYS A 40 -11.74 -8.33 8.16
CA LYS A 40 -12.61 -9.09 7.25
C LYS A 40 -13.47 -8.18 6.37
N GLU A 41 -13.97 -7.09 6.93
CA GLU A 41 -14.80 -6.11 6.25
C GLU A 41 -14.08 -5.44 5.05
N ILE A 42 -12.77 -5.23 5.19
CA ILE A 42 -11.92 -4.70 4.11
C ILE A 42 -11.60 -5.79 3.09
N GLN A 43 -11.35 -7.02 3.56
CA GLN A 43 -11.10 -8.15 2.66
C GLN A 43 -12.31 -8.45 1.77
N GLU A 44 -13.54 -8.32 2.30
CA GLU A 44 -14.78 -8.58 1.57
C GLU A 44 -15.08 -7.59 0.43
N ILE A 45 -14.54 -6.37 0.49
CA ILE A 45 -14.70 -5.36 -0.57
C ILE A 45 -13.51 -5.30 -1.52
N ALA A 46 -12.41 -5.97 -1.20
CA ALA A 46 -11.22 -5.99 -2.02
C ALA A 46 -11.44 -6.79 -3.31
N ASP A 47 -10.84 -6.32 -4.41
CA ASP A 47 -10.82 -7.04 -5.69
C ASP A 47 -9.72 -8.09 -5.70
N PHE A 48 -8.64 -7.84 -4.94
CA PHE A 48 -7.54 -8.78 -4.82
C PHE A 48 -6.97 -8.75 -3.39
N LEU A 49 -6.73 -9.95 -2.85
CA LEU A 49 -6.09 -10.18 -1.56
C LEU A 49 -4.75 -10.86 -1.79
N GLY A 50 -3.73 -10.41 -1.08
CA GLY A 50 -2.41 -10.99 -1.21
C GLY A 50 -1.45 -10.55 -0.12
N ASP A 51 -0.23 -11.06 -0.22
CA ASP A 51 0.89 -10.55 0.56
C ASP A 51 1.52 -9.30 -0.08
N SER A 52 2.54 -8.74 0.56
CA SER A 52 3.19 -7.51 0.11
C SER A 52 3.72 -7.61 -1.33
N LEU A 53 4.33 -8.74 -1.69
CA LEU A 53 4.90 -8.95 -3.02
C LEU A 53 3.82 -9.18 -4.07
N GLU A 54 2.85 -10.03 -3.75
CA GLU A 54 1.72 -10.34 -4.64
C GLU A 54 0.93 -9.08 -4.99
N LEU A 55 0.66 -8.20 -3.99
CA LEU A 55 -0.06 -6.95 -4.20
C LEU A 55 0.73 -5.97 -5.09
N CYS A 56 2.04 -5.85 -4.88
CA CYS A 56 2.87 -4.98 -5.71
C CYS A 56 2.96 -5.49 -7.16
N MET A 57 3.09 -6.79 -7.36
CA MET A 57 3.06 -7.41 -8.67
C MET A 57 1.70 -7.22 -9.33
N LYS A 58 0.62 -7.41 -8.57
CA LYS A 58 -0.74 -7.20 -9.08
C LYS A 58 -0.98 -5.75 -9.48
N ALA A 59 -0.52 -4.79 -8.69
CA ALA A 59 -0.59 -3.39 -9.06
C ALA A 59 0.11 -3.10 -10.39
N ALA A 60 1.22 -3.77 -10.69
CA ALA A 60 1.95 -3.63 -11.94
C ALA A 60 1.21 -4.21 -13.16
N GLU A 61 0.37 -5.21 -12.96
CA GLU A 61 -0.41 -5.84 -14.04
C GLU A 61 -1.69 -5.08 -14.41
N ILE A 62 -2.13 -4.15 -13.57
CA ILE A 62 -3.38 -3.42 -13.78
C ILE A 62 -3.16 -2.36 -14.87
N GLU A 63 -3.80 -2.52 -16.02
CA GLU A 63 -3.72 -1.57 -17.13
C GLU A 63 -4.99 -0.73 -17.28
N ASP A 64 -6.15 -1.30 -16.95
CA ASP A 64 -7.49 -0.79 -17.25
C ASP A 64 -8.11 0.07 -16.15
N LYS A 65 -7.39 0.35 -15.06
CA LYS A 65 -7.86 1.14 -13.92
C LYS A 65 -7.09 2.44 -13.76
N ASP A 66 -7.82 3.51 -13.43
CA ASP A 66 -7.24 4.84 -13.23
C ASP A 66 -6.77 5.06 -11.79
N LEU A 67 -7.38 4.34 -10.84
CA LEU A 67 -7.15 4.50 -9.41
C LEU A 67 -6.94 3.14 -8.74
N VAL A 68 -5.85 3.01 -8.01
CA VAL A 68 -5.56 1.86 -7.15
C VAL A 68 -5.69 2.29 -5.70
N ILE A 69 -6.62 1.69 -4.97
CA ILE A 69 -6.78 1.88 -3.52
C ILE A 69 -6.01 0.74 -2.85
N PHE A 70 -4.94 1.09 -2.15
CA PHE A 70 -4.05 0.13 -1.53
C PHE A 70 -4.30 0.05 -0.03
N CYS A 71 -5.01 -0.99 0.42
CA CYS A 71 -5.30 -1.25 1.83
C CYS A 71 -4.17 -2.08 2.45
N GLY A 72 -3.13 -1.40 2.87
CA GLY A 72 -1.93 -1.96 3.48
C GLY A 72 -1.18 -0.86 4.21
N VAL A 73 0.10 -1.07 4.49
CA VAL A 73 0.95 -0.05 5.07
C VAL A 73 1.58 0.85 3.99
N ASP A 74 2.04 2.02 4.40
CA ASP A 74 2.55 3.10 3.57
C ASP A 74 3.59 2.66 2.52
N PHE A 75 4.66 1.98 2.94
CA PHE A 75 5.73 1.55 2.03
C PHE A 75 5.28 0.52 0.97
N MET A 76 4.18 -0.22 1.21
CA MET A 76 3.62 -1.09 0.18
C MET A 76 2.97 -0.28 -0.94
N ALA A 77 2.25 0.79 -0.60
CA ALA A 77 1.66 1.71 -1.57
C ALA A 77 2.76 2.47 -2.34
N GLU A 78 3.84 2.87 -1.67
CA GLU A 78 5.01 3.47 -2.30
C GLU A 78 5.65 2.52 -3.31
N THR A 79 5.81 1.24 -2.94
CA THR A 79 6.32 0.22 -3.88
C THR A 79 5.43 0.08 -5.09
N ALA A 80 4.13 -0.01 -4.88
CA ALA A 80 3.17 -0.10 -5.97
C ALA A 80 3.24 1.12 -6.89
N TYR A 81 3.45 2.32 -6.35
CA TYR A 81 3.63 3.55 -7.11
C TYR A 81 4.94 3.56 -7.92
N ILE A 82 6.05 3.12 -7.32
CA ILE A 82 7.35 3.04 -8.01
C ILE A 82 7.27 2.10 -9.23
N LEU A 83 6.55 1.00 -9.09
CA LEU A 83 6.34 0.05 -10.18
C LEU A 83 5.35 0.54 -11.24
N ASN A 84 4.48 1.49 -10.88
CA ASN A 84 3.44 2.04 -11.73
C ASN A 84 3.33 3.55 -11.59
N PRO A 85 4.32 4.32 -12.07
CA PRO A 85 4.38 5.77 -11.85
C PRO A 85 3.26 6.53 -12.56
N ASP A 86 2.65 5.94 -13.58
CA ASP A 86 1.54 6.52 -14.34
C ASP A 86 0.17 6.30 -13.69
N LYS A 87 0.10 5.47 -12.64
CA LYS A 87 -1.13 5.16 -11.90
C LYS A 87 -1.29 6.04 -10.69
N LYS A 88 -2.52 6.42 -10.41
CA LYS A 88 -2.87 7.07 -9.15
C LYS A 88 -3.05 5.99 -8.07
N ILE A 89 -2.13 5.94 -7.12
CA ILE A 89 -2.20 5.03 -5.98
C ILE A 89 -2.51 5.85 -4.73
N VAL A 90 -3.47 5.40 -3.95
CA VAL A 90 -3.89 6.04 -2.70
C VAL A 90 -3.99 5.00 -1.59
N ILE A 91 -3.69 5.41 -0.37
CA ILE A 91 -3.94 4.63 0.84
C ILE A 91 -5.06 5.29 1.63
N PRO A 92 -5.95 4.51 2.26
CA PRO A 92 -7.07 5.05 3.04
C PRO A 92 -6.63 5.76 4.32
N ASP A 93 -5.50 5.34 4.89
CA ASP A 93 -4.95 5.88 6.13
C ASP A 93 -3.45 6.16 5.95
N LEU A 94 -3.06 7.43 6.10
CA LEU A 94 -1.66 7.87 5.98
C LEU A 94 -0.80 7.47 7.20
N GLU A 95 -1.44 7.11 8.32
CA GLU A 95 -0.77 6.64 9.53
C GLU A 95 -0.66 5.11 9.58
N ALA A 96 -1.01 4.42 8.50
CA ALA A 96 -0.89 2.96 8.38
C ALA A 96 0.57 2.54 8.26
N GLU A 97 1.28 2.53 9.37
CA GLU A 97 2.68 2.15 9.48
C GLU A 97 2.84 0.70 9.91
N CYS A 98 4.01 0.11 9.63
CA CYS A 98 4.36 -1.22 10.08
C CYS A 98 5.30 -1.13 11.30
N PRO A 99 4.86 -1.54 12.51
CA PRO A 99 5.74 -1.51 13.69
C PRO A 99 7.05 -2.28 13.49
N MET A 100 7.04 -3.37 12.71
CA MET A 100 8.25 -4.14 12.42
C MET A 100 9.25 -3.38 11.54
N ALA A 101 8.78 -2.48 10.68
CA ALA A 101 9.66 -1.65 9.86
C ALA A 101 10.47 -0.66 10.71
N HIS A 102 9.92 -0.25 11.85
CA HIS A 102 10.57 0.68 12.79
C HIS A 102 11.45 0.00 13.83
N MET A 103 11.53 -1.34 13.87
CA MET A 103 12.34 -2.07 14.85
C MET A 103 13.84 -1.95 14.61
N LEU A 104 14.26 -1.66 13.39
CA LEU A 104 15.67 -1.53 13.03
C LEU A 104 15.92 -0.17 12.38
N PRO A 105 16.50 0.81 13.11
CA PRO A 105 16.90 2.09 12.55
C PRO A 105 17.93 1.96 11.44
N GLU A 106 17.88 2.88 10.47
CA GLU A 106 18.75 2.85 9.29
C GLU A 106 20.25 2.84 9.66
N ASP A 107 20.63 3.67 10.61
CA ASP A 107 22.02 3.80 11.09
C ASP A 107 22.54 2.51 11.72
N GLU A 108 21.71 1.80 12.48
CA GLU A 108 22.06 0.49 13.04
C GLU A 108 22.24 -0.57 11.95
N LEU A 109 21.37 -0.57 10.94
CA LEU A 109 21.51 -1.48 9.80
C LEU A 109 22.77 -1.20 8.99
N LEU A 110 23.08 0.07 8.71
CA LEU A 110 24.29 0.47 7.99
C LEU A 110 25.56 0.08 8.76
N LYS A 111 25.55 0.29 10.08
CA LYS A 111 26.64 -0.11 10.95
C LYS A 111 26.84 -1.63 10.95
N ALA A 112 25.77 -2.40 11.11
CA ALA A 112 25.84 -3.86 11.04
C ALA A 112 26.33 -4.34 9.68
N LYS A 113 25.91 -3.73 8.57
CA LYS A 113 26.42 -4.06 7.23
C LYS A 113 27.90 -3.79 7.09
N GLU A 114 28.43 -2.70 7.67
CA GLU A 114 29.85 -2.37 7.63
C GLU A 114 30.68 -3.36 8.43
N GLU A 115 30.24 -3.71 9.64
CA GLU A 115 30.89 -4.69 10.50
C GLU A 115 30.93 -6.09 9.86
N LEU A 116 29.89 -6.43 9.11
CA LEU A 116 29.74 -7.74 8.48
C LEU A 116 30.28 -7.81 7.03
N LYS A 117 30.84 -6.72 6.52
CA LYS A 117 31.40 -6.67 5.14
C LYS A 117 32.44 -7.75 4.87
N ASN A 118 33.17 -8.18 5.91
CA ASN A 118 34.22 -9.17 5.85
C ASN A 118 33.77 -10.56 6.36
N ALA A 119 32.55 -10.69 6.84
CA ALA A 119 31.98 -11.97 7.20
C ALA A 119 31.61 -12.71 5.93
N ASP A 120 32.20 -13.88 5.79
CA ASP A 120 32.19 -14.78 4.66
C ASP A 120 30.99 -14.66 3.71
N SER A 121 31.31 -14.68 2.41
CA SER A 121 30.40 -14.66 1.28
C SER A 121 29.45 -15.87 1.16
N SER A 122 29.31 -16.68 2.21
CA SER A 122 28.41 -17.84 2.25
C SER A 122 26.92 -17.51 2.17
N GLY A 123 26.56 -16.25 1.97
CA GLY A 123 25.20 -15.83 1.63
C GLY A 123 24.18 -15.96 2.76
N LEU A 124 24.59 -16.26 3.99
CA LEU A 124 23.71 -16.51 5.12
C LEU A 124 23.20 -15.23 5.80
N ILE A 125 23.75 -14.06 5.49
CA ILE A 125 23.17 -12.78 5.93
C ILE A 125 22.31 -12.21 4.80
N LYS A 126 21.32 -12.94 4.39
CA LYS A 126 20.13 -12.34 3.82
C LYS A 126 19.38 -11.70 4.98
N VAL A 127 19.66 -10.44 5.24
CA VAL A 127 18.77 -9.63 6.09
C VAL A 127 17.42 -9.60 5.40
N SER A 128 16.62 -10.62 5.70
CA SER A 128 15.27 -10.78 5.18
C SER A 128 14.27 -9.92 5.96
N THR A 129 14.62 -8.68 6.22
CA THR A 129 13.63 -7.68 6.58
C THR A 129 13.40 -6.83 5.34
N PHE A 130 12.60 -7.37 4.45
CA PHE A 130 12.11 -6.73 3.24
C PHE A 130 11.58 -5.32 3.53
N SER A 131 10.95 -5.12 4.68
CA SER A 131 10.45 -3.87 5.21
C SER A 131 11.56 -2.84 5.50
N SER A 132 12.61 -3.21 6.21
CA SER A 132 13.68 -2.27 6.60
C SER A 132 14.56 -1.86 5.41
N VAL A 133 14.82 -2.79 4.48
CA VAL A 133 15.58 -2.48 3.26
C VAL A 133 14.78 -1.57 2.34
N PHE A 134 13.47 -1.69 2.34
CA PHE A 134 12.57 -0.90 1.50
C PHE A 134 12.44 0.55 2.00
N SER A 135 12.29 0.74 3.30
CA SER A 135 12.30 2.07 3.92
C SER A 135 13.60 2.84 3.61
N ILE A 136 14.74 2.15 3.56
CA ILE A 136 16.05 2.74 3.23
C ILE A 136 16.15 3.15 1.74
N LEU A 137 15.49 2.43 0.86
CA LEU A 137 15.52 2.73 -0.58
C LEU A 137 14.59 3.88 -0.98
N CYS A 138 13.50 4.09 -0.23
CA CYS A 138 12.51 5.14 -0.51
C CYS A 138 12.83 6.47 0.17
N SER A 139 13.75 6.53 1.14
CA SER A 139 14.12 7.77 1.85
C SER A 139 15.19 8.61 1.12
N LYS A 140 15.48 8.33 -0.13
CA LYS A 140 16.32 9.13 -1.02
C LYS A 140 15.54 9.63 -2.22
#